data_345c33241a0aaa51ad781f209c79083c
#
_entry.id   345c33241a0aaa51ad781f209c79083c
#
_cell.length_a   1.000
_cell.length_b   1.000
_cell.length_c   1.000
_cell.angle_alpha   90.00
_cell.angle_beta   90.00
_cell.angle_gamma   90.00
#
_symmetry.space_group_name_H-M   'P 1'
#
loop_
_entity.id
_entity.type
_entity.pdbx_description
1 polymer ?
#
loop_
_entity_poly.entity_id
_entity_poly.type
_entity_poly.pdbx_seq_one_letter_code
_entity_poly.pdbx_strand_id
1 'polypeptide(L)'
;MKRFPILSAVVLAVAIVALVAYWPRTTLMDSYNAQLKVGQITRDYQIVIPHAVPDPAPIVFAFHGIGDSPEAMANYSRLDRLASRNGFFLVYPAARKSMWATIDSTHENVDDNPDVRFFDELLHHLSDRYDIDRNRIYAVGMSNGASFAQLLASARPKDLAAVVAHSGAKPRELESSDIRCPIMLVVGSEDSASSTLQTDAENYRSSGHVVEFISVPGLGHEWSIRHNDAIWKFLSEHSL
;
A
#
# COMPACT_ATOMS: atom_id res chain seq x y z
N MET A 1 -42.98 22.74 -47.21
CA MET A 1 -42.00 22.88 -46.08
C MET A 1 -42.60 22.21 -44.85
N LYS A 2 -42.14 21.01 -44.50
CA LYS A 2 -42.62 20.27 -43.30
C LYS A 2 -41.75 20.69 -42.09
N ARG A 3 -42.38 21.34 -41.09
CA ARG A 3 -41.73 21.65 -39.80
C ARG A 3 -41.63 20.38 -38.98
N PHE A 4 -40.44 19.89 -38.71
CA PHE A 4 -40.20 18.85 -37.75
C PHE A 4 -40.29 19.45 -36.34
N PRO A 5 -40.94 18.80 -35.38
CA PRO A 5 -41.10 19.36 -34.05
C PRO A 5 -39.81 19.25 -33.24
N ILE A 6 -39.29 20.38 -32.80
CA ILE A 6 -38.13 20.53 -31.90
C ILE A 6 -38.35 19.80 -30.54
N LEU A 7 -39.60 19.46 -30.21
CA LEU A 7 -39.95 18.79 -28.96
C LEU A 7 -39.35 17.38 -28.80
N SER A 8 -39.14 16.62 -29.88
CA SER A 8 -38.65 15.27 -29.84
C SER A 8 -37.17 15.15 -29.44
N ALA A 9 -36.37 16.14 -29.79
CA ALA A 9 -34.92 16.15 -29.46
C ALA A 9 -34.64 16.48 -27.97
N VAL A 10 -35.47 17.32 -27.36
CA VAL A 10 -35.32 17.71 -25.93
C VAL A 10 -35.73 16.57 -25.00
N VAL A 11 -36.78 15.81 -25.34
CA VAL A 11 -37.23 14.66 -24.54
C VAL A 11 -36.18 13.53 -24.58
N LEU A 12 -35.54 13.31 -25.75
CA LEU A 12 -34.49 12.29 -25.87
C LEU A 12 -33.21 12.65 -25.08
N ALA A 13 -32.81 13.93 -25.08
CA ALA A 13 -31.66 14.42 -24.34
C ALA A 13 -31.87 14.33 -22.81
N VAL A 14 -33.07 14.65 -22.31
CA VAL A 14 -33.41 14.54 -20.89
C VAL A 14 -33.45 13.05 -20.44
N ALA A 15 -33.96 12.15 -21.29
CA ALA A 15 -33.97 10.72 -21.00
C ALA A 15 -32.56 10.11 -20.94
N ILE A 16 -31.64 10.54 -21.81
CA ILE A 16 -30.24 10.08 -21.81
C ILE A 16 -29.51 10.61 -20.58
N VAL A 17 -29.72 11.88 -20.18
CA VAL A 17 -29.13 12.45 -18.96
C VAL A 17 -29.66 11.76 -17.71
N ALA A 18 -30.96 11.43 -17.65
CA ALA A 18 -31.55 10.70 -16.55
C ALA A 18 -31.05 9.24 -16.47
N LEU A 19 -30.84 8.56 -17.61
CA LEU A 19 -30.27 7.21 -17.68
C LEU A 19 -28.80 7.17 -17.21
N VAL A 20 -28.01 8.18 -17.54
CA VAL A 20 -26.61 8.30 -17.07
C VAL A 20 -26.56 8.65 -15.59
N ALA A 21 -27.52 9.45 -15.07
CA ALA A 21 -27.59 9.78 -13.64
C ALA A 21 -28.13 8.62 -12.76
N TYR A 22 -28.91 7.69 -13.34
CA TYR A 22 -29.49 6.52 -12.67
C TYR A 22 -28.71 5.22 -12.94
N TRP A 23 -27.57 5.26 -13.67
CA TRP A 23 -26.75 4.08 -13.79
C TRP A 23 -26.20 3.75 -12.39
N PRO A 24 -26.52 2.59 -11.80
CA PRO A 24 -25.94 2.22 -10.52
C PRO A 24 -24.41 2.29 -10.70
N ARG A 25 -23.75 3.13 -9.92
CA ARG A 25 -22.29 3.09 -9.81
C ARG A 25 -21.98 1.74 -9.17
N THR A 26 -21.81 0.71 -9.97
CA THR A 26 -21.27 -0.54 -9.48
C THR A 26 -19.92 -0.21 -8.87
N THR A 27 -19.84 -0.23 -7.55
CA THR A 27 -18.56 -0.21 -6.86
C THR A 27 -17.78 -1.41 -7.39
N LEU A 28 -16.59 -1.16 -7.94
CA LEU A 28 -15.74 -2.23 -8.45
C LEU A 28 -15.00 -2.96 -7.33
N MET A 29 -15.30 -2.63 -6.08
CA MET A 29 -14.67 -3.14 -4.87
C MET A 29 -15.58 -2.94 -3.66
N ASP A 30 -15.43 -3.80 -2.67
CA ASP A 30 -15.96 -3.63 -1.32
C ASP A 30 -14.85 -3.17 -0.37
N SER A 31 -15.21 -2.42 0.67
CA SER A 31 -14.26 -1.97 1.70
C SER A 31 -14.89 -2.12 3.08
N TYR A 32 -14.15 -2.73 4.00
CA TYR A 32 -14.62 -3.05 5.34
C TYR A 32 -13.60 -2.64 6.38
N ASN A 33 -14.07 -1.98 7.45
CA ASN A 33 -13.32 -1.82 8.69
C ASN A 33 -13.50 -3.08 9.52
N ALA A 34 -12.40 -3.63 10.04
CA ALA A 34 -12.40 -4.86 10.79
C ALA A 34 -11.39 -4.80 11.95
N GLN A 35 -11.49 -5.77 12.84
CA GLN A 35 -10.62 -5.87 14.01
C GLN A 35 -10.03 -7.26 14.12
N LEU A 36 -8.79 -7.33 14.60
CA LEU A 36 -8.09 -8.56 14.92
C LEU A 36 -7.55 -8.49 16.36
N LYS A 37 -7.79 -9.54 17.12
CA LYS A 37 -7.18 -9.67 18.45
C LYS A 37 -5.80 -10.30 18.32
N VAL A 38 -4.77 -9.54 18.72
CA VAL A 38 -3.36 -9.98 18.75
C VAL A 38 -2.90 -10.04 20.20
N GLY A 39 -2.77 -11.23 20.73
CA GLY A 39 -2.54 -11.45 22.17
C GLY A 39 -3.69 -10.85 23.01
N GLN A 40 -3.41 -9.84 23.82
CA GLN A 40 -4.40 -9.15 24.66
C GLN A 40 -4.91 -7.82 24.04
N ILE A 41 -4.45 -7.46 22.85
CA ILE A 41 -4.74 -6.18 22.23
C ILE A 41 -5.60 -6.39 21.00
N THR A 42 -6.66 -5.59 20.85
CA THR A 42 -7.43 -5.51 19.61
C THR A 42 -6.79 -4.44 18.72
N ARG A 43 -6.57 -4.80 17.45
CA ARG A 43 -5.99 -3.95 16.41
C ARG A 43 -7.00 -3.77 15.29
N ASP A 44 -7.11 -2.54 14.80
CA ASP A 44 -8.00 -2.19 13.71
C ASP A 44 -7.27 -2.31 12.36
N TYR A 45 -8.02 -2.62 11.32
CA TYR A 45 -7.56 -2.55 9.92
C TYR A 45 -8.75 -2.31 8.99
N GLN A 46 -8.47 -1.75 7.82
CA GLN A 46 -9.40 -1.69 6.71
C GLN A 46 -8.92 -2.65 5.62
N ILE A 47 -9.85 -3.39 5.01
CA ILE A 47 -9.57 -4.25 3.85
C ILE A 47 -10.40 -3.80 2.65
N VAL A 48 -9.78 -3.74 1.49
CA VAL A 48 -10.41 -3.49 0.19
C VAL A 48 -10.34 -4.75 -0.64
N ILE A 49 -11.50 -5.20 -1.10
CA ILE A 49 -11.70 -6.43 -1.87
C ILE A 49 -12.25 -6.07 -3.23
N PRO A 50 -11.43 -6.06 -4.29
CA PRO A 50 -11.94 -5.87 -5.66
C PRO A 50 -12.89 -7.02 -6.07
N HIS A 51 -13.91 -6.69 -6.87
CA HIS A 51 -14.86 -7.70 -7.37
C HIS A 51 -14.24 -8.66 -8.40
N ALA A 52 -13.13 -8.24 -9.02
CA ALA A 52 -12.37 -9.04 -9.97
C ALA A 52 -10.93 -9.20 -9.46
N VAL A 53 -10.61 -10.35 -8.91
CA VAL A 53 -9.25 -10.73 -8.49
C VAL A 53 -8.87 -12.06 -9.14
N PRO A 54 -7.58 -12.31 -9.45
CA PRO A 54 -7.12 -13.65 -9.80
C PRO A 54 -7.29 -14.61 -8.62
N ASP A 55 -7.19 -15.88 -8.86
CA ASP A 55 -7.32 -16.95 -7.87
C ASP A 55 -6.11 -17.91 -8.03
N PRO A 56 -5.11 -17.87 -7.13
CA PRO A 56 -4.95 -16.99 -5.96
C PRO A 56 -4.56 -15.54 -6.31
N ALA A 57 -4.92 -14.58 -5.43
CA ALA A 57 -4.70 -13.15 -5.65
C ALA A 57 -3.52 -12.58 -4.86
N PRO A 58 -2.80 -11.57 -5.41
CA PRO A 58 -1.82 -10.80 -4.65
C PRO A 58 -2.47 -10.01 -3.51
N ILE A 59 -1.68 -9.69 -2.48
CA ILE A 59 -2.08 -8.82 -1.38
C ILE A 59 -1.04 -7.72 -1.13
N VAL A 60 -1.51 -6.51 -0.87
CA VAL A 60 -0.68 -5.34 -0.52
C VAL A 60 -1.09 -4.83 0.86
N PHE A 61 -0.12 -4.69 1.77
CA PHE A 61 -0.29 -4.01 3.05
C PHE A 61 0.22 -2.58 2.93
N ALA A 62 -0.65 -1.60 3.22
CA ALA A 62 -0.36 -0.18 3.09
C ALA A 62 -0.32 0.51 4.46
N PHE A 63 0.88 0.91 4.90
CA PHE A 63 1.16 1.44 6.22
C PHE A 63 1.16 2.97 6.21
N HIS A 64 0.30 3.58 7.03
CA HIS A 64 0.14 5.04 7.13
C HIS A 64 1.31 5.74 7.85
N GLY A 65 1.42 7.05 7.70
CA GLY A 65 2.40 7.89 8.40
C GLY A 65 2.07 8.06 9.90
N ILE A 66 3.02 8.65 10.65
CA ILE A 66 2.81 8.99 12.06
C ILE A 66 1.67 9.98 12.23
N GLY A 67 0.79 9.74 13.19
CA GLY A 67 -0.38 10.57 13.45
C GLY A 67 -1.58 10.31 12.53
N ASP A 68 -1.41 9.48 11.49
CA ASP A 68 -2.44 9.13 10.52
C ASP A 68 -3.30 7.92 10.97
N SER A 69 -4.18 7.51 10.06
CA SER A 69 -5.07 6.36 10.20
C SER A 69 -5.17 5.57 8.88
N PRO A 70 -5.75 4.36 8.87
CA PRO A 70 -6.10 3.63 7.66
C PRO A 70 -6.89 4.46 6.64
N GLU A 71 -7.91 5.22 7.09
CA GLU A 71 -8.74 6.07 6.23
C GLU A 71 -7.93 7.23 5.63
N ALA A 72 -7.02 7.84 6.40
CA ALA A 72 -6.14 8.89 5.91
C ALA A 72 -5.24 8.35 4.78
N MET A 73 -4.59 7.19 5.01
CA MET A 73 -3.76 6.51 4.00
C MET A 73 -4.57 6.19 2.74
N ALA A 74 -5.75 5.62 2.86
CA ALA A 74 -6.63 5.32 1.72
C ALA A 74 -6.98 6.60 0.94
N ASN A 75 -7.30 7.69 1.65
CA ASN A 75 -7.70 8.96 1.06
C ASN A 75 -6.59 9.65 0.26
N TYR A 76 -5.37 9.75 0.81
CA TYR A 76 -4.30 10.45 0.10
C TYR A 76 -3.57 9.56 -0.90
N SER A 77 -3.45 8.25 -0.64
CA SER A 77 -2.72 7.36 -1.55
C SER A 77 -3.54 6.93 -2.78
N ARG A 78 -4.88 6.80 -2.65
CA ARG A 78 -5.76 6.29 -3.71
C ARG A 78 -5.39 4.89 -4.20
N LEU A 79 -4.73 4.07 -3.36
CA LEU A 79 -4.32 2.71 -3.70
C LEU A 79 -5.51 1.77 -3.89
N ASP A 80 -6.66 2.07 -3.30
CA ASP A 80 -7.93 1.37 -3.52
C ASP A 80 -8.33 1.32 -5.00
N ARG A 81 -8.15 2.42 -5.76
CA ARG A 81 -8.38 2.46 -7.20
C ARG A 81 -7.37 1.60 -7.97
N LEU A 82 -6.13 1.56 -7.50
CA LEU A 82 -5.08 0.72 -8.07
C LEU A 82 -5.40 -0.75 -7.85
N ALA A 83 -5.84 -1.13 -6.64
CA ALA A 83 -6.27 -2.48 -6.29
C ALA A 83 -7.43 -2.95 -7.16
N SER A 84 -8.45 -2.10 -7.33
CA SER A 84 -9.62 -2.41 -8.17
C SER A 84 -9.25 -2.63 -9.64
N ARG A 85 -8.30 -1.88 -10.19
CA ARG A 85 -7.88 -2.01 -11.59
C ARG A 85 -7.00 -3.23 -11.85
N ASN A 86 -6.20 -3.61 -10.86
CA ASN A 86 -5.15 -4.62 -11.04
C ASN A 86 -5.47 -5.96 -10.34
N GLY A 87 -6.56 -6.05 -9.58
CA GLY A 87 -7.02 -7.29 -8.99
C GLY A 87 -6.13 -7.80 -7.85
N PHE A 88 -5.87 -6.98 -6.83
CA PHE A 88 -5.18 -7.41 -5.62
C PHE A 88 -5.93 -6.99 -4.36
N PHE A 89 -5.85 -7.79 -3.31
CA PHE A 89 -6.36 -7.41 -1.99
C PHE A 89 -5.50 -6.28 -1.42
N LEU A 90 -6.14 -5.27 -0.83
CA LEU A 90 -5.43 -4.15 -0.23
C LEU A 90 -5.85 -4.00 1.23
N VAL A 91 -4.86 -3.94 2.12
CA VAL A 91 -5.07 -3.86 3.56
C VAL A 91 -4.40 -2.59 4.09
N TYR A 92 -5.13 -1.82 4.87
CA TYR A 92 -4.62 -0.66 5.60
C TYR A 92 -4.67 -0.97 7.11
N PRO A 93 -3.60 -1.48 7.70
CA PRO A 93 -3.56 -1.73 9.14
C PRO A 93 -3.43 -0.43 9.92
N ALA A 94 -3.97 -0.38 11.15
CA ALA A 94 -3.82 0.74 12.06
C ALA A 94 -2.61 0.56 12.98
N ALA A 95 -1.71 1.53 13.00
CA ALA A 95 -0.63 1.56 13.96
C ALA A 95 -1.15 1.82 15.38
N ARG A 96 -0.51 1.23 16.39
CA ARG A 96 -0.83 1.51 17.78
C ARG A 96 -0.46 2.95 18.11
N LYS A 97 -1.41 3.74 18.65
CA LYS A 97 -1.23 5.17 18.94
C LYS A 97 -0.77 5.96 17.69
N SER A 98 -1.23 5.56 16.50
CA SER A 98 -0.89 6.16 15.21
C SER A 98 0.62 6.25 14.93
N MET A 99 1.43 5.33 15.45
CA MET A 99 2.88 5.27 15.19
C MET A 99 3.36 3.81 15.17
N TRP A 100 4.03 3.42 14.09
CA TRP A 100 4.66 2.12 13.93
C TRP A 100 5.93 2.05 14.77
N ALA A 101 6.15 0.92 15.44
CA ALA A 101 7.33 0.66 16.24
C ALA A 101 8.54 0.35 15.35
N THR A 102 9.28 1.38 14.98
CA THR A 102 10.46 1.29 14.10
C THR A 102 11.76 1.67 14.78
N ILE A 103 11.70 2.14 16.03
CA ILE A 103 12.84 2.54 16.84
C ILE A 103 13.25 1.37 17.73
N ASP A 104 14.55 1.19 17.93
CA ASP A 104 15.15 0.17 18.81
C ASP A 104 14.79 -1.28 18.40
N SER A 105 14.41 -1.49 17.13
CA SER A 105 14.14 -2.83 16.59
C SER A 105 15.43 -3.40 16.00
N THR A 106 15.95 -4.45 16.60
CA THR A 106 17.13 -5.21 16.18
C THR A 106 16.73 -6.61 15.72
N HIS A 107 17.63 -7.36 15.11
CA HIS A 107 17.39 -8.78 14.77
C HIS A 107 17.08 -9.65 16.00
N GLU A 108 17.59 -9.28 17.18
CA GLU A 108 17.39 -10.04 18.42
C GLU A 108 15.99 -9.86 19.01
N ASN A 109 15.36 -8.69 18.79
CA ASN A 109 14.07 -8.33 19.38
C ASN A 109 12.93 -8.11 18.39
N VAL A 110 13.19 -8.20 17.08
CA VAL A 110 12.19 -7.90 16.04
C VAL A 110 10.96 -8.81 16.12
N ASP A 111 11.12 -10.05 16.57
CA ASP A 111 10.01 -10.99 16.75
C ASP A 111 9.12 -10.62 17.95
N ASP A 112 9.63 -9.81 18.89
CA ASP A 112 8.85 -9.23 19.97
C ASP A 112 8.22 -7.89 19.64
N ASN A 113 8.54 -7.32 18.47
CA ASN A 113 7.95 -6.07 18.01
C ASN A 113 6.42 -6.23 17.83
N PRO A 114 5.59 -5.43 18.51
CA PRO A 114 4.13 -5.61 18.51
C PRO A 114 3.48 -5.37 17.15
N ASP A 115 4.10 -4.59 16.27
CA ASP A 115 3.57 -4.31 14.94
C ASP A 115 4.01 -5.37 13.93
N VAL A 116 5.19 -5.97 14.08
CA VAL A 116 5.61 -7.15 13.30
C VAL A 116 4.70 -8.33 13.63
N ARG A 117 4.44 -8.60 14.90
CA ARG A 117 3.46 -9.61 15.33
C ARG A 117 2.06 -9.34 14.77
N PHE A 118 1.64 -8.09 14.74
CA PHE A 118 0.35 -7.74 14.14
C PHE A 118 0.33 -8.03 12.65
N PHE A 119 1.39 -7.72 11.92
CA PHE A 119 1.51 -8.08 10.50
C PHE A 119 1.40 -9.59 10.30
N ASP A 120 2.15 -10.38 11.06
CA ASP A 120 2.16 -11.86 10.97
C ASP A 120 0.76 -12.45 11.22
N GLU A 121 0.12 -12.06 12.31
CA GLU A 121 -1.22 -12.51 12.69
C GLU A 121 -2.29 -12.06 11.68
N LEU A 122 -2.16 -10.83 11.14
CA LEU A 122 -3.08 -10.29 10.16
C LEU A 122 -2.94 -11.02 8.81
N LEU A 123 -1.71 -11.27 8.38
CA LEU A 123 -1.47 -12.06 7.16
C LEU A 123 -2.02 -13.48 7.30
N HIS A 124 -1.79 -14.13 8.43
CA HIS A 124 -2.35 -15.47 8.71
C HIS A 124 -3.88 -15.42 8.70
N HIS A 125 -4.49 -14.51 9.45
CA HIS A 125 -5.94 -14.33 9.54
C HIS A 125 -6.63 -14.09 8.18
N LEU A 126 -5.98 -13.31 7.31
CA LEU A 126 -6.52 -13.03 5.98
C LEU A 126 -6.33 -14.22 5.04
N SER A 127 -5.24 -14.96 5.15
CA SER A 127 -4.98 -16.15 4.34
C SER A 127 -5.90 -17.33 4.67
N ASP A 128 -6.47 -17.36 5.87
CA ASP A 128 -7.50 -18.35 6.22
C ASP A 128 -8.88 -18.03 5.62
N ARG A 129 -9.06 -16.81 5.10
CA ARG A 129 -10.36 -16.30 4.60
C ARG A 129 -10.39 -16.04 3.11
N TYR A 130 -9.23 -15.75 2.53
CA TYR A 130 -9.09 -15.37 1.14
C TYR A 130 -7.99 -16.21 0.50
N ASP A 131 -8.16 -16.58 -0.76
CA ASP A 131 -7.12 -17.29 -1.51
C ASP A 131 -6.04 -16.32 -1.95
N ILE A 132 -5.06 -16.15 -1.04
CA ILE A 132 -3.94 -15.22 -1.20
C ILE A 132 -2.76 -15.96 -1.83
N ASP A 133 -2.19 -15.39 -2.90
CA ASP A 133 -0.94 -15.85 -3.47
C ASP A 133 0.22 -15.54 -2.52
N ARG A 134 0.71 -16.59 -1.86
CA ARG A 134 1.81 -16.52 -0.89
C ARG A 134 3.14 -16.05 -1.50
N ASN A 135 3.28 -16.13 -2.82
CA ASN A 135 4.47 -15.63 -3.52
C ASN A 135 4.35 -14.14 -3.90
N ARG A 136 3.16 -13.53 -3.74
CA ARG A 136 2.87 -12.14 -4.13
C ARG A 136 2.28 -11.34 -2.99
N ILE A 137 3.00 -11.28 -1.88
CA ILE A 137 2.69 -10.46 -0.71
C ILE A 137 3.60 -9.25 -0.71
N TYR A 138 3.03 -8.06 -0.62
CA TYR A 138 3.76 -6.80 -0.76
C TYR A 138 3.47 -5.86 0.40
N ALA A 139 4.43 -4.98 0.70
CA ALA A 139 4.28 -3.91 1.67
C ALA A 139 4.56 -2.55 1.02
N VAL A 140 3.72 -1.56 1.30
CA VAL A 140 3.95 -0.17 0.92
C VAL A 140 3.74 0.72 2.14
N GLY A 141 4.43 1.85 2.23
CA GLY A 141 4.22 2.74 3.35
C GLY A 141 4.60 4.19 3.06
N MET A 142 4.04 5.09 3.87
CA MET A 142 4.34 6.52 3.86
C MET A 142 5.05 6.91 5.15
N SER A 143 6.14 7.68 5.08
CA SER A 143 6.82 8.26 6.26
C SER A 143 7.22 7.18 7.28
N ASN A 144 6.75 7.24 8.52
CA ASN A 144 6.95 6.19 9.53
C ASN A 144 6.44 4.81 9.05
N GLY A 145 5.34 4.74 8.29
CA GLY A 145 4.87 3.51 7.67
C GLY A 145 5.82 2.97 6.60
N ALA A 146 6.55 3.84 5.90
CA ALA A 146 7.60 3.45 4.96
C ALA A 146 8.82 2.87 5.68
N SER A 147 9.20 3.44 6.83
CA SER A 147 10.23 2.87 7.68
C SER A 147 9.81 1.48 8.21
N PHE A 148 8.52 1.32 8.56
CA PHE A 148 7.99 0.03 9.00
C PHE A 148 7.96 -1.01 7.88
N ALA A 149 7.58 -0.62 6.66
CA ALA A 149 7.63 -1.52 5.51
C ALA A 149 9.07 -2.03 5.24
N GLN A 150 10.08 -1.16 5.38
CA GLN A 150 11.49 -1.54 5.27
C GLN A 150 11.96 -2.43 6.43
N LEU A 151 11.43 -2.20 7.64
CA LEU A 151 11.65 -3.10 8.78
C LEU A 151 11.11 -4.50 8.49
N LEU A 152 9.89 -4.59 7.94
CA LEU A 152 9.32 -5.88 7.55
C LEU A 152 10.12 -6.58 6.45
N ALA A 153 10.67 -5.84 5.47
CA ALA A 153 11.55 -6.41 4.45
C ALA A 153 12.78 -7.11 5.04
N SER A 154 13.30 -6.61 6.16
CA SER A 154 14.42 -7.22 6.89
C SER A 154 13.97 -8.33 7.84
N ALA A 155 12.82 -8.16 8.50
CA ALA A 155 12.32 -9.09 9.52
C ALA A 155 11.61 -10.31 8.93
N ARG A 156 10.96 -10.14 7.76
CA ARG A 156 10.12 -11.16 7.08
C ARG A 156 10.48 -11.30 5.58
N PRO A 157 11.77 -11.46 5.25
CA PRO A 157 12.21 -11.48 3.84
C PRO A 157 11.75 -12.72 3.07
N LYS A 158 11.19 -13.73 3.73
CA LYS A 158 10.61 -14.94 3.13
C LYS A 158 9.09 -14.81 2.90
N ASP A 159 8.49 -13.77 3.44
CA ASP A 159 7.05 -13.53 3.33
C ASP A 159 6.72 -12.36 2.40
N LEU A 160 7.68 -11.48 2.12
CA LEU A 160 7.49 -10.30 1.28
C LEU A 160 8.25 -10.40 -0.04
N ALA A 161 7.50 -10.35 -1.15
CA ALA A 161 8.07 -10.39 -2.50
C ALA A 161 8.72 -9.06 -2.91
N ALA A 162 8.19 -7.93 -2.48
CA ALA A 162 8.76 -6.60 -2.68
C ALA A 162 8.17 -5.56 -1.71
N VAL A 163 8.89 -4.45 -1.54
CA VAL A 163 8.49 -3.36 -0.64
C VAL A 163 8.63 -2.00 -1.32
N VAL A 164 7.71 -1.08 -1.04
CA VAL A 164 7.79 0.33 -1.47
C VAL A 164 7.78 1.25 -0.25
N ALA A 165 8.81 2.06 -0.12
CA ALA A 165 8.95 3.05 0.93
C ALA A 165 8.86 4.47 0.36
N HIS A 166 7.77 5.20 0.70
CA HIS A 166 7.58 6.58 0.27
C HIS A 166 7.88 7.54 1.42
N SER A 167 8.90 8.40 1.24
CA SER A 167 9.26 9.46 2.19
C SER A 167 9.61 8.98 3.61
N GLY A 168 10.14 7.77 3.76
CA GLY A 168 10.55 7.21 5.05
C GLY A 168 11.89 6.50 4.98
N ALA A 169 12.81 6.88 5.86
CA ALA A 169 14.17 6.35 5.94
C ALA A 169 14.21 4.90 6.44
N LYS A 170 15.26 4.18 6.07
CA LYS A 170 15.56 2.84 6.61
C LYS A 170 15.76 2.91 8.12
N PRO A 171 15.18 1.98 8.92
CA PRO A 171 15.53 1.80 10.33
C PRO A 171 17.03 1.50 10.48
N ARG A 172 17.70 2.18 11.41
CA ARG A 172 19.17 2.16 11.49
C ARG A 172 19.74 0.88 12.11
N GLU A 173 18.99 0.25 12.98
CA GLU A 173 19.47 -0.86 13.82
C GLU A 173 19.28 -2.25 13.19
N LEU A 174 18.66 -2.32 12.00
CA LEU A 174 18.50 -3.58 11.29
C LEU A 174 19.63 -3.76 10.27
N GLU A 175 20.47 -4.74 10.53
CA GLU A 175 21.38 -5.26 9.52
C GLU A 175 20.58 -5.90 8.37
N SER A 176 21.17 -5.95 7.18
CA SER A 176 20.51 -6.59 6.05
C SER A 176 20.47 -8.12 6.26
N SER A 177 19.29 -8.72 6.10
CA SER A 177 19.14 -10.17 5.97
C SER A 177 19.99 -10.72 4.82
N ASP A 178 20.33 -12.01 4.84
CA ASP A 178 20.95 -12.70 3.69
C ASP A 178 19.99 -12.77 2.49
N ILE A 179 18.69 -12.72 2.73
CA ILE A 179 17.65 -12.64 1.71
C ILE A 179 17.39 -11.17 1.37
N ARG A 180 17.53 -10.82 0.10
CA ARG A 180 17.44 -9.44 -0.41
C ARG A 180 16.05 -9.16 -0.99
N CYS A 181 15.12 -8.71 -0.16
CA CYS A 181 13.82 -8.25 -0.63
C CYS A 181 14.00 -7.05 -1.60
N PRO A 182 13.40 -7.06 -2.79
CA PRO A 182 13.38 -5.92 -3.70
C PRO A 182 12.73 -4.69 -3.05
N ILE A 183 13.33 -3.51 -3.23
CA ILE A 183 12.88 -2.27 -2.57
C ILE A 183 12.78 -1.13 -3.56
N MET A 184 11.61 -0.48 -3.63
CA MET A 184 11.46 0.81 -4.29
C MET A 184 11.42 1.92 -3.24
N LEU A 185 12.23 2.97 -3.43
CA LEU A 185 12.22 4.18 -2.62
C LEU A 185 11.65 5.34 -3.46
N VAL A 186 10.62 6.02 -2.94
CA VAL A 186 10.01 7.19 -3.58
C VAL A 186 10.09 8.36 -2.61
N VAL A 187 10.52 9.53 -3.08
CA VAL A 187 10.64 10.72 -2.24
C VAL A 187 10.44 11.99 -3.04
N GLY A 188 9.84 13.02 -2.45
CA GLY A 188 9.78 14.34 -3.05
C GLY A 188 11.15 15.03 -3.06
N SER A 189 11.49 15.76 -4.12
CA SER A 189 12.77 16.49 -4.18
C SER A 189 12.87 17.62 -3.15
N GLU A 190 11.72 18.10 -2.65
CA GLU A 190 11.62 19.13 -1.59
C GLU A 190 11.35 18.53 -0.20
N ASP A 191 11.28 17.21 -0.09
CA ASP A 191 11.17 16.50 1.17
C ASP A 191 12.51 16.56 1.93
N SER A 192 12.46 16.85 3.23
CA SER A 192 13.65 16.84 4.10
C SER A 192 14.33 15.47 4.17
N ALA A 193 13.61 14.38 3.91
CA ALA A 193 14.12 13.01 3.84
C ALA A 193 14.84 12.69 2.52
N SER A 194 14.83 13.59 1.52
CA SER A 194 15.31 13.29 0.16
C SER A 194 16.75 12.78 0.12
N SER A 195 17.67 13.49 0.78
CA SER A 195 19.09 13.09 0.82
C SER A 195 19.31 11.78 1.58
N THR A 196 18.53 11.53 2.63
CA THR A 196 18.60 10.30 3.42
C THR A 196 18.16 9.10 2.57
N LEU A 197 17.03 9.20 1.85
CA LEU A 197 16.54 8.12 1.01
C LEU A 197 17.47 7.84 -0.19
N GLN A 198 18.14 8.87 -0.71
CA GLN A 198 19.16 8.67 -1.73
C GLN A 198 20.33 7.83 -1.19
N THR A 199 20.82 8.16 0.01
CA THR A 199 21.87 7.40 0.69
C THR A 199 21.40 5.98 1.01
N ASP A 200 20.16 5.80 1.49
CA ASP A 200 19.58 4.48 1.74
C ASP A 200 19.50 3.63 0.46
N ALA A 201 19.15 4.23 -0.68
CA ALA A 201 19.13 3.55 -1.97
C ALA A 201 20.53 3.04 -2.38
N GLU A 202 21.57 3.84 -2.16
CA GLU A 202 22.97 3.47 -2.42
C GLU A 202 23.42 2.32 -1.49
N ASN A 203 23.08 2.41 -0.21
CA ASN A 203 23.37 1.38 0.79
C ASN A 203 22.68 0.05 0.46
N TYR A 204 21.40 0.07 0.06
CA TYR A 204 20.70 -1.14 -0.36
C TYR A 204 21.32 -1.77 -1.62
N ARG A 205 21.68 -0.96 -2.63
CA ARG A 205 22.36 -1.46 -3.83
C ARG A 205 23.72 -2.08 -3.50
N SER A 206 24.52 -1.42 -2.66
CA SER A 206 25.84 -1.94 -2.25
C SER A 206 25.74 -3.23 -1.43
N SER A 207 24.59 -3.44 -0.74
CA SER A 207 24.26 -4.67 -0.03
C SER A 207 23.63 -5.76 -0.94
N GLY A 208 23.48 -5.51 -2.25
CA GLY A 208 23.01 -6.48 -3.23
C GLY A 208 21.48 -6.57 -3.38
N HIS A 209 20.71 -5.60 -2.87
CA HIS A 209 19.27 -5.52 -3.12
C HIS A 209 18.97 -5.06 -4.55
N VAL A 210 17.87 -5.52 -5.13
CA VAL A 210 17.23 -4.89 -6.28
C VAL A 210 16.59 -3.59 -5.80
N VAL A 211 17.01 -2.45 -6.34
CA VAL A 211 16.58 -1.13 -5.86
C VAL A 211 16.13 -0.24 -6.99
N GLU A 212 14.90 0.24 -6.92
CA GLU A 212 14.41 1.37 -7.70
C GLU A 212 14.34 2.62 -6.82
N PHE A 213 14.74 3.78 -7.36
CA PHE A 213 14.71 5.05 -6.63
C PHE A 213 14.07 6.12 -7.51
N ILE A 214 13.02 6.77 -6.98
CA ILE A 214 12.29 7.85 -7.65
C ILE A 214 12.35 9.11 -6.80
N SER A 215 13.03 10.14 -7.32
CA SER A 215 12.93 11.51 -6.78
C SER A 215 11.87 12.26 -7.58
N VAL A 216 10.82 12.74 -6.89
CA VAL A 216 9.67 13.40 -7.51
C VAL A 216 9.87 14.91 -7.50
N PRO A 217 10.08 15.58 -8.66
CA PRO A 217 10.36 17.00 -8.70
C PRO A 217 9.24 17.85 -8.10
N GLY A 218 9.60 18.81 -7.22
CA GLY A 218 8.70 19.77 -6.59
C GLY A 218 7.73 19.17 -5.56
N LEU A 219 7.85 17.89 -5.23
CA LEU A 219 7.03 17.26 -4.19
C LEU A 219 7.72 17.44 -2.83
N GLY A 220 6.94 17.80 -1.81
CA GLY A 220 7.34 17.79 -0.41
C GLY A 220 7.14 16.44 0.27
N HIS A 221 6.86 16.46 1.59
CA HIS A 221 6.60 15.26 2.39
C HIS A 221 5.14 14.78 2.22
N GLU A 222 4.81 14.28 1.04
CA GLU A 222 3.46 13.83 0.70
C GLU A 222 3.48 12.67 -0.32
N TRP A 223 2.39 11.90 -0.37
CA TRP A 223 2.27 10.76 -1.30
C TRP A 223 2.11 11.20 -2.75
N SER A 224 2.84 10.60 -3.65
CA SER A 224 2.77 10.88 -5.08
C SER A 224 1.79 9.95 -5.82
N ILE A 225 0.52 10.35 -5.89
CA ILE A 225 -0.53 9.55 -6.57
C ILE A 225 -0.16 9.24 -8.03
N ARG A 226 0.52 10.14 -8.73
CA ARG A 226 0.94 9.94 -10.14
C ARG A 226 1.93 8.79 -10.32
N HIS A 227 2.57 8.32 -9.25
CA HIS A 227 3.50 7.18 -9.29
C HIS A 227 2.85 5.86 -8.86
N ASN A 228 1.54 5.83 -8.57
CA ASN A 228 0.86 4.59 -8.18
C ASN A 228 1.01 3.47 -9.23
N ASP A 229 0.94 3.80 -10.52
CA ASP A 229 1.12 2.81 -11.59
C ASP A 229 2.57 2.28 -11.65
N ALA A 230 3.57 3.12 -11.39
CA ALA A 230 4.98 2.70 -11.27
C ALA A 230 5.19 1.82 -10.02
N ILE A 231 4.57 2.18 -8.89
CA ILE A 231 4.57 1.37 -7.67
C ILE A 231 4.03 -0.04 -7.95
N TRP A 232 2.85 -0.13 -8.59
CA TRP A 232 2.27 -1.44 -8.91
C TRP A 232 3.12 -2.23 -9.90
N LYS A 233 3.64 -1.56 -10.93
CA LYS A 233 4.53 -2.20 -11.90
C LYS A 233 5.72 -2.84 -11.18
N PHE A 234 6.42 -2.08 -10.32
CA PHE A 234 7.53 -2.61 -9.53
C PHE A 234 7.10 -3.81 -8.68
N LEU A 235 6.02 -3.69 -7.89
CA LEU A 235 5.57 -4.79 -7.04
C LEU A 235 5.25 -6.05 -7.86
N SER A 236 4.48 -5.92 -8.93
CA SER A 236 3.99 -7.04 -9.72
C SER A 236 5.07 -7.75 -10.57
N GLU A 237 6.23 -7.15 -10.75
CA GLU A 237 7.40 -7.75 -11.40
C GLU A 237 8.20 -8.68 -10.47
N HIS A 238 7.85 -8.73 -9.16
CA HIS A 238 8.55 -9.53 -8.17
C HIS A 238 7.64 -10.58 -7.52
N SER A 239 8.19 -11.76 -7.28
CA SER A 239 7.58 -12.86 -6.54
C SER A 239 8.65 -13.61 -5.72
N LEU A 240 8.24 -14.31 -4.67
CA LEU A 240 9.12 -15.20 -3.89
C LEU A 240 9.50 -16.45 -4.68
#